data_8cb7761e8bcf5790f02c61f30c28770d
#
_entry.id   8cb7761e8bcf5790f02c61f30c28770d
#
_cell.length_a   1.000
_cell.length_b   1.000
_cell.length_c   1.000
_cell.angle_alpha   90.00
_cell.angle_beta   90.00
_cell.angle_gamma   90.00
#
_symmetry.space_group_name_H-M   'P 1'
#
loop_
_entity.id
_entity.type
_entity.pdbx_description
1 polymer ?
#
loop_
_entity_poly.entity_id
_entity_poly.type
_entity_poly.pdbx_seq_one_letter_code
_entity_poly.pdbx_strand_id
1 'polypeptide(L)'
;MLEAGLWGLVAGSSLLLGAVAGFYLRLPTHVIAAITGFGAGVLISAVAFELTEEAYAVGGADAVAAGLAAGAIVFFAGDRWIDSMDAGDDEGTSKAIEFGAALDAVPESAAIGLSVLAAGTVAPALVGAVFLSNVPEALSSTGQSMKMGHGRGRVLARWAGIVALAGVSAALGYLLLDGASDNLIAFTQAFAGGAVLCMLTDTMIPTAFREYDGRPQVGLTTVLGFAVAFLLSTM
;
A
#
# COMPACT_ATOMS: atom_id res chain seq x y z
N MET A 1 -4.68 9.73 -17.76
CA MET A 1 -3.86 8.52 -17.89
C MET A 1 -2.36 8.73 -17.61
N LEU A 2 -1.62 9.52 -18.43
CA LEU A 2 -0.16 9.72 -18.20
C LEU A 2 0.12 10.32 -16.82
N GLU A 3 -0.65 11.30 -16.39
CA GLU A 3 -0.54 11.89 -15.06
C GLU A 3 -0.74 10.85 -13.95
N ALA A 4 -1.80 10.03 -14.05
CA ALA A 4 -2.05 8.95 -13.10
C ALA A 4 -0.88 7.97 -13.01
N GLY A 5 -0.35 7.52 -14.15
CA GLY A 5 0.82 6.65 -14.18
C GLY A 5 2.08 7.29 -13.58
N LEU A 6 2.31 8.58 -13.83
CA LEU A 6 3.43 9.31 -13.23
C LEU A 6 3.31 9.40 -11.70
N TRP A 7 2.11 9.67 -11.16
CA TRP A 7 1.89 9.70 -9.73
C TRP A 7 2.02 8.31 -9.10
N GLY A 8 1.58 7.24 -9.78
CA GLY A 8 1.87 5.87 -9.36
C GLY A 8 3.36 5.56 -9.29
N LEU A 9 4.15 6.03 -10.28
CA LEU A 9 5.62 5.92 -10.24
C LEU A 9 6.23 6.74 -9.10
N VAL A 10 5.73 7.94 -8.83
CA VAL A 10 6.20 8.79 -7.73
C VAL A 10 5.93 8.10 -6.40
N ALA A 11 4.71 7.65 -6.13
CA ALA A 11 4.38 6.93 -4.91
C ALA A 11 5.21 5.64 -4.78
N GLY A 12 5.27 4.82 -5.83
CA GLY A 12 6.06 3.60 -5.86
C GLY A 12 7.57 3.82 -5.71
N SER A 13 8.11 4.98 -6.13
CA SER A 13 9.55 5.28 -6.00
C SER A 13 10.04 5.22 -4.54
N SER A 14 9.16 5.38 -3.57
CA SER A 14 9.45 5.21 -2.14
C SER A 14 9.93 3.80 -1.78
N LEU A 15 9.49 2.77 -2.52
CA LEU A 15 10.00 1.40 -2.39
C LEU A 15 11.50 1.33 -2.71
N LEU A 16 11.97 2.03 -3.74
CA LEU A 16 13.40 2.10 -4.04
C LEU A 16 14.18 2.86 -2.96
N LEU A 17 13.61 3.92 -2.40
CA LEU A 17 14.22 4.64 -1.27
C LEU A 17 14.32 3.75 -0.03
N GLY A 18 13.25 3.03 0.30
CA GLY A 18 13.22 2.04 1.38
C GLY A 18 14.24 0.92 1.17
N ALA A 19 14.33 0.40 -0.06
CA ALA A 19 15.31 -0.62 -0.42
C ALA A 19 16.76 -0.13 -0.26
N VAL A 20 17.06 1.07 -0.77
CA VAL A 20 18.39 1.68 -0.60
C VAL A 20 18.69 1.91 0.87
N ALA A 21 17.73 2.43 1.63
CA ALA A 21 17.87 2.56 3.09
C ALA A 21 18.17 1.22 3.76
N GLY A 22 17.48 0.13 3.36
CA GLY A 22 17.70 -1.23 3.88
C GLY A 22 19.09 -1.80 3.61
N PHE A 23 19.81 -1.33 2.57
CA PHE A 23 21.18 -1.73 2.32
C PHE A 23 22.22 -1.07 3.24
N TYR A 24 21.95 0.16 3.65
CA TYR A 24 22.96 0.99 4.34
C TYR A 24 22.59 1.30 5.78
N LEU A 25 21.29 1.37 6.11
CA LEU A 25 20.83 1.69 7.45
C LEU A 25 20.54 0.41 8.22
N ARG A 26 21.25 0.23 9.32
CA ARG A 26 20.94 -0.80 10.32
C ARG A 26 20.03 -0.20 11.38
N LEU A 27 18.79 0.08 11.00
CA LEU A 27 17.84 0.64 11.95
C LEU A 27 17.49 -0.42 13.02
N PRO A 28 17.38 0.00 14.29
CA PRO A 28 16.82 -0.85 15.32
C PRO A 28 15.38 -1.27 14.96
N THR A 29 14.99 -2.49 15.30
CA THR A 29 13.66 -3.04 14.98
C THR A 29 12.52 -2.14 15.47
N HIS A 30 12.67 -1.56 16.69
CA HIS A 30 11.67 -0.65 17.24
C HIS A 30 11.48 0.65 16.41
N VAL A 31 12.50 1.11 15.66
CA VAL A 31 12.37 2.26 14.76
C VAL A 31 11.61 1.87 13.51
N ILE A 32 11.90 0.69 12.96
CA ILE A 32 11.17 0.14 11.80
C ILE A 32 9.70 -0.02 12.17
N ALA A 33 9.41 -0.65 13.31
CA ALA A 33 8.06 -0.84 13.79
C ALA A 33 7.30 0.48 14.01
N ALA A 34 7.97 1.52 14.53
CA ALA A 34 7.38 2.85 14.70
C ALA A 34 6.99 3.49 13.36
N ILE A 35 7.88 3.40 12.36
CA ILE A 35 7.65 3.93 11.03
C ILE A 35 6.53 3.13 10.35
N THR A 36 6.52 1.81 10.50
CA THR A 36 5.45 0.94 9.96
C THR A 36 4.10 1.26 10.61
N GLY A 37 4.05 1.40 11.94
CA GLY A 37 2.83 1.82 12.64
C GLY A 37 2.34 3.20 12.20
N PHE A 38 3.24 4.17 12.02
CA PHE A 38 2.92 5.49 11.51
C PHE A 38 2.32 5.40 10.09
N GLY A 39 2.98 4.65 9.18
CA GLY A 39 2.49 4.42 7.82
C GLY A 39 1.10 3.77 7.79
N ALA A 40 0.86 2.78 8.66
CA ALA A 40 -0.46 2.17 8.81
C ALA A 40 -1.53 3.20 9.20
N GLY A 41 -1.23 4.11 10.13
CA GLY A 41 -2.14 5.19 10.51
C GLY A 41 -2.44 6.14 9.36
N VAL A 42 -1.42 6.51 8.59
CA VAL A 42 -1.57 7.36 7.40
C VAL A 42 -2.49 6.71 6.38
N LEU A 43 -2.29 5.40 6.09
CA LEU A 43 -3.15 4.66 5.17
C LEU A 43 -4.59 4.50 5.68
N ILE A 44 -4.80 4.27 6.97
CA ILE A 44 -6.17 4.22 7.54
C ILE A 44 -6.90 5.55 7.27
N SER A 45 -6.23 6.68 7.47
CA SER A 45 -6.80 7.99 7.17
C SER A 45 -7.13 8.14 5.69
N ALA A 46 -6.20 7.77 4.80
CA ALA A 46 -6.41 7.85 3.36
C ALA A 46 -7.58 6.96 2.90
N VAL A 47 -7.69 5.73 3.41
CA VAL A 47 -8.82 4.85 3.09
C VAL A 47 -10.13 5.42 3.59
N ALA A 48 -10.15 6.02 4.77
CA ALA A 48 -11.38 6.59 5.33
C ALA A 48 -11.88 7.79 4.52
N PHE A 49 -10.99 8.75 4.24
CA PHE A 49 -11.37 10.06 3.71
C PHE A 49 -11.18 10.17 2.19
N GLU A 50 -10.10 9.64 1.63
CA GLU A 50 -9.81 9.76 0.19
C GLU A 50 -10.48 8.64 -0.66
N LEU A 51 -10.73 7.47 -0.06
CA LEU A 51 -11.33 6.36 -0.81
C LEU A 51 -12.78 6.11 -0.43
N THR A 52 -13.08 5.96 0.86
CA THR A 52 -14.41 5.54 1.30
C THR A 52 -15.40 6.70 1.27
N GLU A 53 -15.03 7.87 1.78
CA GLU A 53 -15.90 9.05 1.81
C GLU A 53 -16.20 9.55 0.40
N GLU A 54 -15.18 9.65 -0.47
CA GLU A 54 -15.39 10.04 -1.87
C GLU A 54 -16.25 9.03 -2.62
N ALA A 55 -15.98 7.72 -2.47
CA ALA A 55 -16.80 6.67 -3.09
C ALA A 55 -18.26 6.75 -2.63
N TYR A 56 -18.49 7.04 -1.34
CA TYR A 56 -19.84 7.21 -0.80
C TYR A 56 -20.55 8.42 -1.42
N ALA A 57 -19.85 9.53 -1.58
CA ALA A 57 -20.41 10.74 -2.17
C ALA A 57 -20.83 10.52 -3.65
N VAL A 58 -20.15 9.63 -4.37
CA VAL A 58 -20.39 9.35 -5.81
C VAL A 58 -21.42 8.24 -6.01
N GLY A 59 -21.30 7.09 -5.34
CA GLY A 59 -22.10 5.88 -5.62
C GLY A 59 -22.98 5.39 -4.46
N GLY A 60 -22.92 6.06 -3.31
CA GLY A 60 -23.75 5.73 -2.15
C GLY A 60 -23.30 4.47 -1.38
N ALA A 61 -24.08 4.11 -0.35
CA ALA A 61 -23.73 3.09 0.62
C ALA A 61 -23.59 1.68 0.03
N ASP A 62 -24.44 1.30 -0.90
CA ASP A 62 -24.48 -0.05 -1.45
C ASP A 62 -23.22 -0.35 -2.27
N ALA A 63 -22.79 0.58 -3.13
CA ALA A 63 -21.59 0.47 -3.94
C ALA A 63 -20.34 0.40 -3.02
N VAL A 64 -20.28 1.24 -1.99
CA VAL A 64 -19.18 1.26 -1.02
C VAL A 64 -19.12 -0.05 -0.22
N ALA A 65 -20.23 -0.50 0.35
CA ALA A 65 -20.24 -1.73 1.14
C ALA A 65 -19.85 -2.96 0.30
N ALA A 66 -20.38 -3.06 -0.93
CA ALA A 66 -20.03 -4.13 -1.85
C ALA A 66 -18.56 -4.07 -2.28
N GLY A 67 -18.05 -2.87 -2.59
CA GLY A 67 -16.66 -2.66 -2.96
C GLY A 67 -15.69 -3.03 -1.84
N LEU A 68 -15.88 -2.49 -0.63
CA LEU A 68 -15.07 -2.80 0.54
C LEU A 68 -15.03 -4.31 0.83
N ALA A 69 -16.19 -4.97 0.83
CA ALA A 69 -16.26 -6.41 1.07
C ALA A 69 -15.55 -7.21 -0.02
N ALA A 70 -15.77 -6.88 -1.30
CA ALA A 70 -15.14 -7.56 -2.41
C ALA A 70 -13.61 -7.37 -2.41
N GLY A 71 -13.13 -6.14 -2.17
CA GLY A 71 -11.70 -5.83 -2.08
C GLY A 71 -11.01 -6.60 -0.96
N ALA A 72 -11.61 -6.61 0.24
CA ALA A 72 -11.10 -7.37 1.37
C ALA A 72 -11.04 -8.87 1.09
N ILE A 73 -12.09 -9.46 0.50
CA ILE A 73 -12.13 -10.89 0.16
C ILE A 73 -11.07 -11.25 -0.87
N VAL A 74 -10.92 -10.43 -1.94
CA VAL A 74 -9.94 -10.70 -3.00
C VAL A 74 -8.52 -10.58 -2.46
N PHE A 75 -8.24 -9.54 -1.66
CA PHE A 75 -6.94 -9.36 -1.03
C PHE A 75 -6.62 -10.54 -0.10
N PHE A 76 -7.53 -10.88 0.80
CA PHE A 76 -7.37 -12.02 1.73
C PHE A 76 -7.10 -13.34 0.99
N ALA A 77 -7.84 -13.60 -0.09
CA ALA A 77 -7.62 -14.80 -0.88
C ALA A 77 -6.24 -14.80 -1.58
N GLY A 78 -5.82 -13.63 -2.10
CA GLY A 78 -4.51 -13.44 -2.72
C GLY A 78 -3.36 -13.64 -1.72
N ASP A 79 -3.47 -13.02 -0.55
CA ASP A 79 -2.49 -13.13 0.53
C ASP A 79 -2.33 -14.58 1.01
N ARG A 80 -3.46 -15.28 1.25
CA ARG A 80 -3.46 -16.72 1.58
C ARG A 80 -2.83 -17.59 0.51
N TRP A 81 -3.06 -17.27 -0.76
CA TRP A 81 -2.43 -17.97 -1.86
C TRP A 81 -0.92 -17.74 -1.87
N ILE A 82 -0.47 -16.52 -1.64
CA ILE A 82 0.95 -16.17 -1.52
C ILE A 82 1.60 -16.90 -0.34
N ASP A 83 0.97 -16.89 0.83
CA ASP A 83 1.44 -17.63 2.00
C ASP A 83 1.62 -19.12 1.70
N SER A 84 0.73 -19.70 0.87
CA SER A 84 0.84 -21.10 0.47
C SER A 84 2.04 -21.41 -0.43
N MET A 85 2.66 -20.40 -1.03
CA MET A 85 3.89 -20.55 -1.84
C MET A 85 5.16 -20.52 -0.98
N ASP A 86 5.07 -20.05 0.26
CA ASP A 86 6.20 -20.09 1.19
C ASP A 86 6.41 -21.54 1.67
N ALA A 87 7.32 -22.23 0.99
CA ALA A 87 7.69 -23.60 1.32
C ALA A 87 8.64 -23.70 2.52
N GLY A 88 8.94 -22.59 3.18
CA GLY A 88 9.87 -22.52 4.31
C GLY A 88 11.35 -22.61 3.89
N ASP A 89 11.63 -22.52 2.61
CA ASP A 89 12.99 -22.37 2.07
C ASP A 89 13.24 -20.93 1.59
N ASP A 90 14.50 -20.59 1.34
CA ASP A 90 14.88 -19.21 0.95
C ASP A 90 14.24 -18.78 -0.39
N GLU A 91 13.94 -19.72 -1.28
CA GLU A 91 13.31 -19.42 -2.57
C GLU A 91 11.81 -19.19 -2.44
N GLY A 92 11.10 -20.01 -1.67
CA GLY A 92 9.67 -19.83 -1.37
C GLY A 92 9.41 -18.53 -0.64
N THR A 93 10.15 -18.28 0.44
CA THR A 93 10.05 -17.04 1.22
C THR A 93 10.35 -15.81 0.36
N SER A 94 11.35 -15.88 -0.53
CA SER A 94 11.67 -14.76 -1.43
C SER A 94 10.56 -14.46 -2.42
N LYS A 95 9.91 -15.50 -2.97
CA LYS A 95 8.76 -15.35 -3.87
C LYS A 95 7.55 -14.77 -3.13
N ALA A 96 7.27 -15.25 -1.92
CA ALA A 96 6.18 -14.73 -1.11
C ALA A 96 6.35 -13.23 -0.83
N ILE A 97 7.55 -12.77 -0.49
CA ILE A 97 7.86 -11.34 -0.31
C ILE A 97 7.59 -10.54 -1.59
N GLU A 98 8.03 -11.04 -2.76
CA GLU A 98 7.84 -10.34 -4.04
C GLU A 98 6.38 -10.24 -4.44
N PHE A 99 5.64 -11.34 -4.33
CA PHE A 99 4.23 -11.36 -4.69
C PHE A 99 3.37 -10.59 -3.68
N GLY A 100 3.74 -10.62 -2.39
CA GLY A 100 3.10 -9.81 -1.35
C GLY A 100 3.21 -8.32 -1.67
N ALA A 101 4.42 -7.83 -1.87
CA ALA A 101 4.65 -6.43 -2.23
C ALA A 101 3.96 -6.02 -3.55
N ALA A 102 3.86 -6.93 -4.53
CA ALA A 102 3.10 -6.67 -5.75
C ALA A 102 1.58 -6.63 -5.50
N LEU A 103 1.07 -7.51 -4.62
CA LEU A 103 -0.34 -7.54 -4.22
C LEU A 103 -0.74 -6.25 -3.50
N ASP A 104 0.15 -5.70 -2.65
CA ASP A 104 -0.05 -4.45 -1.94
C ASP A 104 -0.02 -3.24 -2.89
N ALA A 105 0.96 -3.20 -3.79
CA ALA A 105 1.17 -2.08 -4.72
C ALA A 105 0.03 -1.88 -5.72
N VAL A 106 -0.66 -2.95 -6.13
CA VAL A 106 -1.72 -2.87 -7.15
C VAL A 106 -2.94 -2.05 -6.68
N PRO A 107 -3.61 -2.38 -5.56
CA PRO A 107 -4.79 -1.63 -5.11
C PRO A 107 -4.43 -0.19 -4.70
N GLU A 108 -3.30 0.04 -4.03
CA GLU A 108 -2.86 1.37 -3.64
C GLU A 108 -2.61 2.27 -4.85
N SER A 109 -1.94 1.76 -5.88
CA SER A 109 -1.66 2.53 -7.08
C SER A 109 -2.89 2.72 -7.97
N ALA A 110 -3.77 1.72 -8.05
CA ALA A 110 -5.05 1.85 -8.74
C ALA A 110 -5.91 2.95 -8.09
N ALA A 111 -5.91 3.05 -6.76
CA ALA A 111 -6.58 4.12 -6.02
C ALA A 111 -6.04 5.51 -6.39
N ILE A 112 -4.72 5.67 -6.57
CA ILE A 112 -4.11 6.91 -7.07
C ILE A 112 -4.64 7.24 -8.47
N GLY A 113 -4.73 6.26 -9.36
CA GLY A 113 -5.29 6.44 -10.70
C GLY A 113 -6.75 6.89 -10.68
N LEU A 114 -7.54 6.30 -9.78
CA LEU A 114 -8.95 6.65 -9.56
C LEU A 114 -9.12 8.06 -8.99
N SER A 115 -8.28 8.50 -8.07
CA SER A 115 -8.35 9.86 -7.53
C SER A 115 -8.13 10.91 -8.63
N VAL A 116 -7.20 10.66 -9.56
CA VAL A 116 -6.99 11.53 -10.72
C VAL A 116 -8.21 11.54 -11.65
N LEU A 117 -8.89 10.41 -11.80
CA LEU A 117 -10.10 10.33 -12.62
C LEU A 117 -11.27 11.09 -11.98
N ALA A 118 -11.50 10.90 -10.70
CA ALA A 118 -12.63 11.46 -9.97
C ALA A 118 -12.52 12.99 -9.79
N ALA A 119 -11.34 13.48 -9.36
CA ALA A 119 -11.12 14.88 -9.03
C ALA A 119 -10.48 15.70 -10.16
N GLY A 120 -10.05 15.07 -11.26
CA GLY A 120 -9.29 15.73 -12.33
C GLY A 120 -7.84 16.06 -11.95
N THR A 121 -7.44 15.79 -10.72
CA THR A 121 -6.09 15.96 -10.18
C THR A 121 -5.84 14.88 -9.13
N VAL A 122 -4.56 14.60 -8.83
CA VAL A 122 -4.22 13.62 -7.80
C VAL A 122 -4.60 14.12 -6.41
N ALA A 123 -5.03 13.20 -5.53
CA ALA A 123 -5.14 13.45 -4.10
C ALA A 123 -3.74 13.40 -3.45
N PRO A 124 -3.14 14.55 -3.03
CA PRO A 124 -1.79 14.56 -2.49
C PRO A 124 -1.67 13.75 -1.20
N ALA A 125 -2.73 13.72 -0.39
CA ALA A 125 -2.78 12.96 0.85
C ALA A 125 -2.66 11.45 0.58
N LEU A 126 -3.36 10.93 -0.44
CA LEU A 126 -3.28 9.53 -0.86
C LEU A 126 -1.88 9.16 -1.36
N VAL A 127 -1.29 9.98 -2.24
CA VAL A 127 0.09 9.75 -2.71
C VAL A 127 1.09 9.77 -1.56
N GLY A 128 0.96 10.74 -0.65
CA GLY A 128 1.78 10.84 0.55
C GLY A 128 1.62 9.64 1.48
N ALA A 129 0.39 9.12 1.62
CA ALA A 129 0.08 7.94 2.40
C ALA A 129 0.81 6.70 1.86
N VAL A 130 0.62 6.42 0.56
CA VAL A 130 1.28 5.30 -0.13
C VAL A 130 2.80 5.45 -0.12
N PHE A 131 3.31 6.67 -0.34
CA PHE A 131 4.75 6.92 -0.27
C PHE A 131 5.33 6.59 1.11
N LEU A 132 4.65 7.03 2.19
CA LEU A 132 5.12 6.81 3.55
C LEU A 132 4.99 5.35 4.02
N SER A 133 3.97 4.62 3.58
CA SER A 133 3.77 3.20 3.92
C SER A 133 4.80 2.29 3.24
N ASN A 134 5.15 2.59 2.00
CA ASN A 134 6.07 1.79 1.19
C ASN A 134 7.53 1.82 1.69
N VAL A 135 7.96 2.92 2.33
CA VAL A 135 9.36 3.03 2.83
C VAL A 135 9.70 1.95 3.85
N PRO A 136 8.94 1.77 4.97
CA PRO A 136 9.24 0.72 5.94
C PRO A 136 9.07 -0.69 5.39
N GLU A 137 8.12 -0.90 4.50
CA GLU A 137 7.89 -2.17 3.82
C GLU A 137 9.13 -2.60 3.02
N ALA A 138 9.60 -1.76 2.10
CA ALA A 138 10.77 -2.06 1.29
C ALA A 138 12.07 -2.14 2.12
N LEU A 139 12.18 -1.34 3.19
CA LEU A 139 13.31 -1.38 4.10
C LEU A 139 13.39 -2.73 4.83
N SER A 140 12.29 -3.19 5.40
CA SER A 140 12.20 -4.46 6.12
C SER A 140 12.45 -5.65 5.19
N SER A 141 11.74 -5.71 4.07
CA SER A 141 11.84 -6.80 3.07
C SER A 141 13.21 -6.87 2.40
N THR A 142 13.85 -5.70 2.17
CA THR A 142 15.22 -5.65 1.68
C THR A 142 16.20 -6.23 2.71
N GLY A 143 16.04 -5.86 3.98
CA GLY A 143 16.85 -6.42 5.07
C GLY A 143 16.75 -7.94 5.16
N GLN A 144 15.57 -8.49 4.95
CA GLN A 144 15.29 -9.93 4.93
C GLN A 144 15.94 -10.60 3.69
N SER A 145 15.75 -10.03 2.50
CA SER A 145 16.37 -10.51 1.25
C SER A 145 17.91 -10.53 1.31
N MET A 146 18.51 -9.54 1.97
CA MET A 146 19.96 -9.50 2.17
C MET A 146 20.45 -10.60 3.13
N LYS A 147 19.67 -10.93 4.18
CA LYS A 147 20.00 -12.06 5.08
C LYS A 147 19.94 -13.41 4.36
N MET A 148 19.06 -13.57 3.38
CA MET A 148 18.99 -14.75 2.50
C MET A 148 20.09 -14.78 1.42
N GLY A 149 21.02 -13.82 1.42
CA GLY A 149 22.18 -13.79 0.50
C GLY A 149 21.89 -13.25 -0.89
N HIS A 150 20.74 -12.61 -1.11
CA HIS A 150 20.44 -12.02 -2.42
C HIS A 150 21.34 -10.81 -2.70
N GLY A 151 21.85 -10.74 -3.93
CA GLY A 151 22.68 -9.61 -4.37
C GLY A 151 21.86 -8.31 -4.50
N ARG A 152 22.46 -7.15 -4.13
CA ARG A 152 21.83 -5.83 -4.19
C ARG A 152 21.18 -5.51 -5.53
N GLY A 153 21.82 -5.87 -6.64
CA GLY A 153 21.29 -5.63 -7.98
C GLY A 153 19.98 -6.38 -8.24
N ARG A 154 19.87 -7.63 -7.76
CA ARG A 154 18.63 -8.42 -7.87
C ARG A 154 17.51 -7.78 -7.04
N VAL A 155 17.80 -7.39 -5.81
CA VAL A 155 16.82 -6.75 -4.93
C VAL A 155 16.33 -5.43 -5.53
N LEU A 156 17.23 -4.57 -6.04
CA LEU A 156 16.83 -3.33 -6.72
C LEU A 156 16.01 -3.57 -7.98
N ALA A 157 16.35 -4.59 -8.78
CA ALA A 157 15.59 -4.92 -9.98
C ALA A 157 14.16 -5.36 -9.67
N ARG A 158 13.96 -6.10 -8.56
CA ARG A 158 12.64 -6.49 -8.06
C ARG A 158 11.82 -5.27 -7.66
N TRP A 159 12.36 -4.40 -6.83
CA TRP A 159 11.69 -3.17 -6.43
C TRP A 159 11.39 -2.25 -7.61
N ALA A 160 12.31 -2.13 -8.57
CA ALA A 160 12.06 -1.39 -9.80
C ALA A 160 10.91 -1.99 -10.62
N GLY A 161 10.78 -3.31 -10.66
CA GLY A 161 9.64 -4.01 -11.26
C GLY A 161 8.31 -3.68 -10.58
N ILE A 162 8.28 -3.65 -9.24
CA ILE A 162 7.09 -3.29 -8.47
C ILE A 162 6.74 -1.80 -8.67
N VAL A 163 7.73 -0.91 -8.72
CA VAL A 163 7.51 0.51 -9.06
C VAL A 163 6.90 0.67 -10.46
N ALA A 164 7.41 -0.08 -11.43
CA ALA A 164 6.83 -0.07 -12.78
C ALA A 164 5.38 -0.60 -12.77
N LEU A 165 5.12 -1.67 -12.00
CA LEU A 165 3.77 -2.22 -11.79
C LEU A 165 2.85 -1.16 -11.16
N ALA A 166 3.31 -0.42 -10.16
CA ALA A 166 2.56 0.67 -9.54
C ALA A 166 2.16 1.75 -10.56
N GLY A 167 3.10 2.20 -11.39
CA GLY A 167 2.80 3.14 -12.47
C GLY A 167 1.77 2.62 -13.48
N VAL A 168 1.89 1.35 -13.88
CA VAL A 168 0.94 0.68 -14.79
C VAL A 168 -0.43 0.55 -14.11
N SER A 169 -0.49 0.14 -12.85
CA SER A 169 -1.74 -0.02 -12.10
C SER A 169 -2.48 1.31 -11.94
N ALA A 170 -1.78 2.40 -11.66
CA ALA A 170 -2.38 3.73 -11.59
C ALA A 170 -2.90 4.19 -12.96
N ALA A 171 -2.13 3.97 -14.04
CA ALA A 171 -2.58 4.30 -15.39
C ALA A 171 -3.81 3.48 -15.81
N LEU A 172 -3.86 2.18 -15.47
CA LEU A 172 -4.99 1.30 -15.73
C LEU A 172 -6.21 1.66 -14.88
N GLY A 173 -6.03 2.00 -13.60
CA GLY A 173 -7.11 2.48 -12.73
C GLY A 173 -7.84 3.68 -13.34
N TYR A 174 -7.09 4.62 -13.88
CA TYR A 174 -7.65 5.74 -14.64
C TYR A 174 -8.34 5.27 -15.95
N LEU A 175 -7.62 4.51 -16.79
CA LEU A 175 -8.04 4.22 -18.16
C LEU A 175 -9.27 3.31 -18.24
N LEU A 176 -9.35 2.30 -17.37
CA LEU A 176 -10.43 1.31 -17.40
C LEU A 176 -11.76 1.87 -16.91
N LEU A 177 -11.72 2.96 -16.15
CA LEU A 177 -12.91 3.58 -15.57
C LEU A 177 -13.25 4.95 -16.20
N ASP A 178 -12.45 5.41 -17.16
CA ASP A 178 -12.78 6.63 -17.92
C ASP A 178 -14.08 6.43 -18.71
N GLY A 179 -15.09 7.23 -18.37
CA GLY A 179 -16.44 7.09 -18.90
C GLY A 179 -17.32 6.00 -18.25
N ALA A 180 -16.86 5.36 -17.18
CA ALA A 180 -17.65 4.42 -16.39
C ALA A 180 -18.78 5.14 -15.62
N SER A 181 -19.78 4.36 -15.17
CA SER A 181 -20.84 4.90 -14.32
C SER A 181 -20.31 5.23 -12.91
N ASP A 182 -20.92 6.21 -12.25
CA ASP A 182 -20.58 6.64 -10.89
C ASP A 182 -20.57 5.46 -9.91
N ASN A 183 -21.53 4.54 -10.03
CA ASN A 183 -21.58 3.34 -9.17
C ASN A 183 -20.37 2.41 -9.40
N LEU A 184 -19.88 2.28 -10.62
CA LEU A 184 -18.71 1.43 -10.91
C LEU A 184 -17.42 2.10 -10.41
N ILE A 185 -17.30 3.41 -10.56
CA ILE A 185 -16.17 4.19 -10.02
C ILE A 185 -16.15 4.05 -8.49
N ALA A 186 -17.27 4.31 -7.82
CA ALA A 186 -17.41 4.20 -6.38
C ALA A 186 -17.13 2.77 -5.87
N PHE A 187 -17.67 1.76 -6.53
CA PHE A 187 -17.38 0.36 -6.20
C PHE A 187 -15.87 0.06 -6.30
N THR A 188 -15.21 0.50 -7.38
CA THR A 188 -13.79 0.20 -7.59
C THR A 188 -12.90 0.96 -6.63
N GLN A 189 -13.24 2.21 -6.30
CA GLN A 189 -12.54 3.01 -5.29
C GLN A 189 -12.68 2.38 -3.90
N ALA A 190 -13.89 1.97 -3.52
CA ALA A 190 -14.13 1.23 -2.28
C ALA A 190 -13.47 -0.16 -2.28
N PHE A 191 -13.40 -0.84 -3.43
CA PHE A 191 -12.66 -2.10 -3.58
C PHE A 191 -11.18 -1.92 -3.23
N ALA A 192 -10.53 -0.88 -3.76
CA ALA A 192 -9.15 -0.56 -3.40
C ALA A 192 -9.03 -0.28 -1.89
N GLY A 193 -9.95 0.51 -1.32
CA GLY A 193 -10.01 0.77 0.12
C GLY A 193 -10.15 -0.51 0.97
N GLY A 194 -11.01 -1.44 0.55
CA GLY A 194 -11.20 -2.72 1.23
C GLY A 194 -9.96 -3.62 1.18
N ALA A 195 -9.27 -3.67 0.04
CA ALA A 195 -8.01 -4.39 -0.11
C ALA A 195 -6.93 -3.81 0.82
N VAL A 196 -6.76 -2.48 0.84
CA VAL A 196 -5.79 -1.80 1.72
C VAL A 196 -6.13 -2.01 3.20
N LEU A 197 -7.40 -1.95 3.61
CA LEU A 197 -7.79 -2.24 5.00
C LEU A 197 -7.47 -3.68 5.40
N CYS A 198 -7.70 -4.64 4.51
CA CYS A 198 -7.35 -6.04 4.75
C CYS A 198 -5.84 -6.20 4.91
N MET A 199 -5.03 -5.62 4.02
CA MET A 199 -3.58 -5.58 4.10
C MET A 199 -3.10 -5.00 5.44
N LEU A 200 -3.63 -3.86 5.85
CA LEU A 200 -3.25 -3.20 7.09
C LEU A 200 -3.47 -4.09 8.32
N THR A 201 -4.60 -4.80 8.35
CA THR A 201 -4.98 -5.63 9.50
C THR A 201 -4.34 -7.01 9.50
N ASP A 202 -4.06 -7.56 8.34
CA ASP A 202 -3.51 -8.93 8.21
C ASP A 202 -1.97 -8.94 8.20
N THR A 203 -1.34 -7.94 7.59
CA THR A 203 0.12 -7.89 7.43
C THR A 203 0.79 -6.73 8.16
N MET A 204 0.44 -5.48 7.87
CA MET A 204 1.24 -4.32 8.28
C MET A 204 1.20 -4.05 9.78
N ILE A 205 0.00 -3.98 10.38
CA ILE A 205 -0.18 -3.75 11.82
C ILE A 205 0.39 -4.91 12.64
N PRO A 206 0.09 -6.20 12.34
CA PRO A 206 0.69 -7.32 13.04
C PRO A 206 2.21 -7.34 12.97
N THR A 207 2.80 -6.98 11.83
CA THR A 207 4.26 -6.89 11.67
C THR A 207 4.85 -5.80 12.58
N ALA A 208 4.24 -4.61 12.64
CA ALA A 208 4.66 -3.54 13.52
C ALA A 208 4.63 -3.95 15.01
N PHE A 209 3.59 -4.66 15.44
CA PHE A 209 3.50 -5.17 16.82
C PHE A 209 4.54 -6.26 17.12
N ARG A 210 4.82 -7.14 16.17
CA ARG A 210 5.85 -8.19 16.35
C ARG A 210 7.25 -7.60 16.55
N GLU A 211 7.58 -6.56 15.79
CA GLU A 211 8.87 -5.86 15.88
C GLU A 211 9.08 -5.19 17.26
N TYR A 212 7.99 -4.83 17.93
CA TYR A 212 8.02 -4.20 19.26
C TYR A 212 7.78 -5.16 20.44
N ASP A 213 7.69 -6.45 20.23
CA ASP A 213 7.25 -7.39 21.27
C ASP A 213 5.91 -6.99 21.90
N GLY A 214 4.96 -6.53 21.11
CA GLY A 214 3.65 -6.10 21.58
C GLY A 214 3.64 -4.77 22.38
N ARG A 215 4.68 -3.94 22.29
CA ARG A 215 4.75 -2.65 23.01
C ARG A 215 3.66 -1.68 22.50
N PRO A 216 3.02 -0.90 23.41
CA PRO A 216 1.91 -0.01 23.08
C PRO A 216 2.29 1.18 22.17
N GLN A 217 3.59 1.45 21.96
CA GLN A 217 4.06 2.55 21.12
C GLN A 217 3.58 2.46 19.68
N VAL A 218 3.38 1.24 19.14
CA VAL A 218 2.83 1.06 17.78
C VAL A 218 1.46 1.71 17.65
N GLY A 219 0.58 1.52 18.63
CA GLY A 219 -0.73 2.17 18.63
C GLY A 219 -0.64 3.69 18.65
N LEU A 220 0.30 4.26 19.42
CA LEU A 220 0.51 5.71 19.48
C LEU A 220 1.03 6.26 18.15
N THR A 221 1.99 5.58 17.51
CA THR A 221 2.52 5.99 16.20
C THR A 221 1.46 5.85 15.11
N THR A 222 0.59 4.84 15.17
CA THR A 222 -0.54 4.69 14.26
C THR A 222 -1.53 5.85 14.39
N VAL A 223 -1.91 6.21 15.62
CA VAL A 223 -2.79 7.38 15.85
C VAL A 223 -2.13 8.67 15.38
N LEU A 224 -0.83 8.84 15.59
CA LEU A 224 -0.09 10.00 15.11
C LEU A 224 -0.08 10.07 13.58
N GLY A 225 0.17 8.95 12.91
CA GLY A 225 0.13 8.86 11.44
C GLY A 225 -1.25 9.23 10.90
N PHE A 226 -2.30 8.66 11.48
CA PHE A 226 -3.68 9.00 11.14
C PHE A 226 -3.96 10.51 11.29
N ALA A 227 -3.59 11.09 12.43
CA ALA A 227 -3.83 12.51 12.69
C ALA A 227 -3.08 13.43 11.72
N VAL A 228 -1.82 13.10 11.39
CA VAL A 228 -1.03 13.85 10.42
C VAL A 228 -1.66 13.79 9.03
N ALA A 229 -2.05 12.61 8.56
CA ALA A 229 -2.68 12.45 7.25
C ALA A 229 -4.03 13.16 7.19
N PHE A 230 -4.86 13.03 8.22
CA PHE A 230 -6.13 13.74 8.33
C PHE A 230 -5.95 15.26 8.25
N LEU A 231 -4.97 15.82 8.96
CA LEU A 231 -4.69 17.26 8.87
C LEU A 231 -4.25 17.68 7.47
N LEU A 232 -3.47 16.84 6.79
CA LEU A 232 -3.03 17.13 5.42
C LEU A 232 -4.18 17.03 4.40
N SER A 233 -5.17 16.15 4.61
CA SER A 233 -6.33 16.03 3.72
C SER A 233 -7.31 17.20 3.86
N THR A 234 -7.25 17.95 4.96
CA THR A 234 -8.13 19.12 5.23
C THR A 234 -7.51 20.45 4.78
N MET A 235 -6.28 20.46 4.29
CA MET A 235 -5.56 21.67 3.82
C MET A 235 -5.72 21.88 2.32
#